data_b3c774fab8d7ea3b908cc4de9a2d4e43
#
_entry.id   b3c774fab8d7ea3b908cc4de9a2d4e43
#
_cell.length_a   1.000
_cell.length_b   1.000
_cell.length_c   1.000
_cell.angle_alpha   90.00
_cell.angle_beta   90.00
_cell.angle_gamma   90.00
#
_symmetry.space_group_name_H-M   'P 1'
#
loop_
_entity.id
_entity.type
_entity.pdbx_description
1 polymer ?
#
loop_
_entity_poly.entity_id
_entity_poly.type
_entity_poly.pdbx_seq_one_letter_code
_entity_poly.pdbx_strand_id
1 'polypeptide(L)'
;QPKAEWNGHYNARIYHPLITSIAETGDMLDARLRAGNVGTAEGALDVILDVVDRARKSFCDVAMVRIDAGFPSAALLAGLEARGIDYVSRLRANPVLDRLAEPHMVRPVGRRPVQPRTWLRELRYQADSWDRPRRVILVVKEREGDLLLDRFFLVTSLSWTKLLRHEVLAHYRERGKAEGHMGELKDVLAPALSSSNRAKSHLRGKTLKSRTPAIDAFACNEVRLLIACLAYQVMHIARRAMAKA
;
A
#
# COMPACT_ATOMS: atom_id res chain seq x y z
N GLN A 1 20.74 -11.97 8.37
CA GLN A 1 19.75 -12.15 7.31
C GLN A 1 20.11 -11.17 6.19
N PRO A 2 20.40 -11.64 4.96
CA PRO A 2 20.75 -10.77 3.85
C PRO A 2 19.59 -9.84 3.50
N LYS A 3 19.90 -8.57 3.25
CA LYS A 3 18.94 -7.50 2.91
C LYS A 3 17.88 -7.19 3.98
N ALA A 4 17.95 -7.80 5.19
CA ALA A 4 17.22 -7.27 6.34
C ALA A 4 17.99 -6.04 6.83
N GLU A 5 17.57 -4.88 6.37
CA GLU A 5 18.28 -3.63 6.60
C GLU A 5 17.55 -2.76 7.63
N TRP A 6 18.27 -1.79 8.18
CA TRP A 6 17.70 -0.85 9.12
C TRP A 6 16.65 0.04 8.45
N ASN A 7 15.48 0.10 9.07
CA ASN A 7 14.42 0.98 8.65
C ASN A 7 14.11 1.98 9.77
N GLY A 8 14.37 3.26 9.51
CA GLY A 8 14.21 4.33 10.50
C GLY A 8 12.78 4.57 10.94
N HIS A 9 11.78 4.22 10.12
CA HIS A 9 10.38 4.36 10.50
C HIS A 9 9.97 3.33 11.57
N TYR A 10 10.49 2.10 11.44
CA TYR A 10 10.19 1.02 12.39
C TYR A 10 11.25 0.87 13.49
N ASN A 11 12.35 1.62 13.39
CA ASN A 11 13.49 1.53 14.29
C ASN A 11 14.02 0.09 14.46
N ALA A 12 14.04 -0.68 13.38
CA ALA A 12 14.39 -2.09 13.37
C ALA A 12 15.02 -2.54 12.04
N ARG A 13 15.73 -3.64 12.07
CA ARG A 13 16.13 -4.34 10.85
C ARG A 13 14.98 -5.21 10.39
N ILE A 14 14.41 -4.88 9.25
CA ILE A 14 13.24 -5.52 8.69
C ILE A 14 13.42 -5.84 7.20
N TYR A 15 12.50 -6.60 6.64
CA TYR A 15 12.18 -6.61 5.23
C TYR A 15 11.01 -5.65 4.97
N HIS A 16 10.90 -5.17 3.74
CA HIS A 16 9.82 -4.27 3.33
C HIS A 16 9.02 -4.88 2.16
N PRO A 17 8.19 -5.90 2.42
CA PRO A 17 7.44 -6.57 1.36
C PRO A 17 6.43 -5.63 0.70
N LEU A 18 6.22 -5.83 -0.60
CA LEU A 18 5.15 -5.21 -1.36
C LEU A 18 4.09 -6.29 -1.62
N ILE A 19 2.85 -6.03 -1.19
CA ILE A 19 1.73 -6.97 -1.33
C ILE A 19 0.62 -6.28 -2.10
N THR A 20 0.02 -6.99 -3.03
CA THR A 20 -1.13 -6.56 -3.82
C THR A 20 -2.30 -7.51 -3.63
N SER A 21 -3.51 -6.98 -3.57
CA SER A 21 -4.73 -7.78 -3.35
C SER A 21 -5.91 -7.22 -4.15
N ILE A 22 -6.89 -8.05 -4.39
CA ILE A 22 -8.19 -7.65 -4.94
C ILE A 22 -8.97 -6.96 -3.83
N ALA A 23 -9.43 -5.75 -4.11
CA ALA A 23 -10.09 -4.90 -3.10
C ALA A 23 -11.46 -5.45 -2.66
N GLU A 24 -12.21 -6.06 -3.58
CA GLU A 24 -13.55 -6.57 -3.36
C GLU A 24 -13.56 -7.86 -2.56
N THR A 25 -12.55 -8.68 -2.75
CA THR A 25 -12.50 -10.03 -2.18
C THR A 25 -11.47 -10.23 -1.09
N GLY A 26 -10.42 -9.40 -1.06
CA GLY A 26 -9.27 -9.56 -0.18
C GLY A 26 -8.27 -10.62 -0.66
N ASP A 27 -8.51 -11.23 -1.83
CA ASP A 27 -7.61 -12.24 -2.40
C ASP A 27 -6.26 -11.62 -2.74
N MET A 28 -5.16 -12.25 -2.35
CA MET A 28 -3.81 -11.78 -2.65
C MET A 28 -3.42 -12.13 -4.07
N LEU A 29 -2.93 -11.13 -4.82
CA LEU A 29 -2.51 -11.28 -6.21
C LEU A 29 -1.01 -11.50 -6.35
N ASP A 30 -0.22 -10.78 -5.55
CA ASP A 30 1.24 -10.88 -5.58
C ASP A 30 1.84 -10.45 -4.24
N ALA A 31 3.02 -10.97 -3.95
CA ALA A 31 3.84 -10.58 -2.82
C ALA A 31 5.32 -10.63 -3.22
N ARG A 32 6.01 -9.49 -3.12
CA ARG A 32 7.44 -9.37 -3.43
C ARG A 32 8.21 -9.01 -2.18
N LEU A 33 9.21 -9.79 -1.84
CA LEU A 33 10.12 -9.45 -0.76
C LEU A 33 11.08 -8.34 -1.24
N ARG A 34 11.26 -7.31 -0.41
CA ARG A 34 12.21 -6.22 -0.69
C ARG A 34 13.13 -6.00 0.50
N ALA A 35 14.29 -5.41 0.26
CA ALA A 35 15.21 -5.03 1.33
C ALA A 35 14.55 -4.03 2.30
N GLY A 36 14.98 -4.02 3.55
CA GLY A 36 14.35 -3.20 4.58
C GLY A 36 14.58 -1.70 4.43
N ASN A 37 15.67 -1.29 3.79
CA ASN A 37 16.04 0.10 3.52
C ASN A 37 15.48 0.66 2.20
N VAL A 38 14.73 -0.15 1.45
CA VAL A 38 14.13 0.26 0.18
C VAL A 38 13.00 1.26 0.43
N GLY A 39 12.98 2.34 -0.33
CA GLY A 39 11.87 3.30 -0.31
C GLY A 39 10.54 2.66 -0.72
N THR A 40 9.43 3.15 -0.18
CA THR A 40 8.09 2.55 -0.43
C THR A 40 7.78 2.47 -1.92
N ALA A 41 8.08 3.50 -2.70
CA ALA A 41 7.82 3.56 -4.13
C ALA A 41 8.84 2.79 -4.99
N GLU A 42 9.99 2.41 -4.44
CA GLU A 42 11.07 1.77 -5.19
C GLU A 42 10.64 0.37 -5.67
N GLY A 43 10.76 0.11 -6.97
CA GLY A 43 10.32 -1.13 -7.61
C GLY A 43 8.79 -1.33 -7.65
N ALA A 44 8.00 -0.42 -7.07
CA ALA A 44 6.56 -0.56 -7.04
C ALA A 44 5.90 -0.36 -8.41
N LEU A 45 6.48 0.50 -9.26
CA LEU A 45 5.99 0.76 -10.61
C LEU A 45 5.84 -0.55 -11.40
N ASP A 46 6.96 -1.27 -11.55
CA ASP A 46 7.00 -2.48 -12.37
C ASP A 46 6.09 -3.59 -11.81
N VAL A 47 6.11 -3.76 -10.47
CA VAL A 47 5.28 -4.77 -9.80
C VAL A 47 3.79 -4.47 -9.97
N ILE A 48 3.36 -3.24 -9.74
CA ILE A 48 1.94 -2.87 -9.84
C ILE A 48 1.45 -3.00 -11.27
N LEU A 49 2.21 -2.52 -12.25
CA LEU A 49 1.82 -2.60 -13.66
C LEU A 49 1.82 -4.06 -14.16
N ASP A 50 2.81 -4.88 -13.77
CA ASP A 50 2.85 -6.31 -14.09
C ASP A 50 1.64 -7.06 -13.50
N VAL A 51 1.30 -6.80 -12.24
CA VAL A 51 0.14 -7.42 -11.59
C VAL A 51 -1.15 -7.04 -12.29
N VAL A 52 -1.31 -5.78 -12.66
CA VAL A 52 -2.48 -5.29 -13.41
C VAL A 52 -2.58 -5.97 -14.78
N ASP A 53 -1.47 -6.01 -15.53
CA ASP A 53 -1.44 -6.61 -16.86
C ASP A 53 -1.73 -8.14 -16.79
N ARG A 54 -1.19 -8.83 -15.77
CA ARG A 54 -1.48 -10.26 -15.51
C ARG A 54 -2.94 -10.50 -15.12
N ALA A 55 -3.51 -9.65 -14.26
CA ALA A 55 -4.90 -9.77 -13.85
C ALA A 55 -5.85 -9.61 -15.04
N ARG A 56 -5.62 -8.59 -15.87
CA ARG A 56 -6.40 -8.34 -17.09
C ARG A 56 -6.33 -9.50 -18.08
N LYS A 57 -5.15 -10.10 -18.23
CA LYS A 57 -4.95 -11.24 -19.14
C LYS A 57 -5.61 -12.52 -18.63
N SER A 58 -5.69 -12.71 -17.31
CA SER A 58 -5.96 -14.02 -16.73
C SER A 58 -7.38 -14.21 -16.23
N PHE A 59 -8.04 -13.19 -15.67
CA PHE A 59 -9.30 -13.42 -14.97
C PHE A 59 -10.24 -12.21 -14.80
N CYS A 60 -9.80 -10.96 -14.90
CA CYS A 60 -10.72 -9.83 -14.76
C CYS A 60 -10.18 -8.56 -15.41
N ASP A 61 -11.07 -7.64 -15.78
CA ASP A 61 -10.65 -6.27 -16.07
C ASP A 61 -10.35 -5.52 -14.77
N VAL A 62 -9.32 -4.69 -14.81
CA VAL A 62 -8.91 -3.84 -13.68
C VAL A 62 -9.37 -2.41 -13.98
N ALA A 63 -10.43 -1.99 -13.32
CA ALA A 63 -11.01 -0.66 -13.51
C ALA A 63 -10.24 0.39 -12.68
N MET A 64 -9.82 0.06 -11.46
CA MET A 64 -9.22 1.03 -10.53
C MET A 64 -8.17 0.39 -9.63
N VAL A 65 -7.13 1.17 -9.29
CA VAL A 65 -6.11 0.81 -8.30
C VAL A 65 -6.17 1.78 -7.12
N ARG A 66 -6.19 1.24 -5.90
CA ARG A 66 -6.06 2.00 -4.66
C ARG A 66 -4.64 1.90 -4.14
N ILE A 67 -4.04 3.05 -3.85
CA ILE A 67 -2.60 3.14 -3.55
C ILE A 67 -2.40 3.92 -2.25
N ASP A 68 -1.48 3.46 -1.41
CA ASP A 68 -1.11 4.17 -0.18
C ASP A 68 -0.19 5.36 -0.46
N ALA A 69 -0.07 6.26 0.51
CA ALA A 69 0.68 7.53 0.43
C ALA A 69 2.17 7.40 0.07
N GLY A 70 2.74 6.22 0.26
CA GLY A 70 4.14 5.97 -0.02
C GLY A 70 4.47 5.70 -1.49
N PHE A 71 3.48 5.37 -2.32
CA PHE A 71 3.69 4.82 -3.65
C PHE A 71 3.48 5.78 -4.84
N PRO A 72 2.62 6.81 -4.78
CA PRO A 72 2.35 7.62 -5.96
C PRO A 72 3.61 8.34 -6.43
N SER A 73 4.10 7.92 -7.58
CA SER A 73 5.15 8.58 -8.35
C SER A 73 4.59 9.05 -9.69
N ALA A 74 5.22 10.05 -10.31
CA ALA A 74 4.81 10.52 -11.62
C ALA A 74 4.69 9.38 -12.64
N ALA A 75 5.68 8.50 -12.66
CA ALA A 75 5.73 7.35 -13.58
C ALA A 75 4.60 6.35 -13.33
N LEU A 76 4.29 6.04 -12.05
CA LEU A 76 3.20 5.12 -11.73
C LEU A 76 1.84 5.69 -12.13
N LEU A 77 1.57 6.95 -11.80
CA LEU A 77 0.32 7.59 -12.17
C LEU A 77 0.13 7.66 -13.70
N ALA A 78 1.18 8.07 -14.42
CA ALA A 78 1.17 8.09 -15.88
C ALA A 78 1.04 6.68 -16.50
N GLY A 79 1.70 5.69 -15.92
CA GLY A 79 1.63 4.29 -16.36
C GLY A 79 0.22 3.68 -16.21
N LEU A 80 -0.51 4.01 -15.16
CA LEU A 80 -1.90 3.61 -14.96
C LEU A 80 -2.82 4.34 -15.95
N GLU A 81 -2.64 5.66 -16.09
CA GLU A 81 -3.40 6.48 -17.04
C GLU A 81 -3.22 6.00 -18.49
N ALA A 82 -2.00 5.64 -18.89
CA ALA A 82 -1.73 5.09 -20.22
C ALA A 82 -2.44 3.75 -20.48
N ARG A 83 -2.78 3.00 -19.42
CA ARG A 83 -3.55 1.74 -19.49
C ARG A 83 -5.05 1.94 -19.35
N GLY A 84 -5.52 3.20 -19.22
CA GLY A 84 -6.92 3.52 -18.97
C GLY A 84 -7.41 3.04 -17.59
N ILE A 85 -6.51 2.91 -16.62
CA ILE A 85 -6.83 2.47 -15.27
C ILE A 85 -6.98 3.69 -14.36
N ASP A 86 -8.12 3.77 -13.72
CA ASP A 86 -8.35 4.80 -12.72
C ASP A 86 -7.60 4.48 -11.41
N TYR A 87 -7.29 5.51 -10.64
CA TYR A 87 -6.66 5.33 -9.34
C TYR A 87 -7.16 6.32 -8.30
N VAL A 88 -7.04 5.92 -7.05
CA VAL A 88 -7.17 6.78 -5.89
C VAL A 88 -5.98 6.52 -4.97
N SER A 89 -5.26 7.57 -4.64
CA SER A 89 -4.11 7.49 -3.76
C SER A 89 -4.06 8.62 -2.75
N ARG A 90 -3.53 8.35 -1.57
CA ARG A 90 -3.16 9.43 -0.66
C ARG A 90 -1.88 10.09 -1.18
N LEU A 91 -1.88 11.41 -1.22
CA LEU A 91 -0.73 12.22 -1.60
C LEU A 91 -0.05 12.76 -0.34
N ARG A 92 1.27 12.72 -0.29
CA ARG A 92 2.03 13.33 0.80
C ARG A 92 1.87 14.85 0.75
N ALA A 93 1.65 15.44 1.91
CA ALA A 93 1.61 16.90 2.03
C ALA A 93 2.96 17.51 1.65
N ASN A 94 2.91 18.68 1.05
CA ASN A 94 4.08 19.50 0.75
C ASN A 94 3.70 20.98 0.86
N PRO A 95 4.67 21.93 0.89
CA PRO A 95 4.39 23.35 1.09
C PRO A 95 3.43 23.96 0.06
N VAL A 96 3.40 23.47 -1.17
CA VAL A 96 2.47 23.96 -2.21
C VAL A 96 1.04 23.50 -1.91
N LEU A 97 0.85 22.21 -1.61
CA LEU A 97 -0.46 21.68 -1.22
C LEU A 97 -0.98 22.33 0.07
N ASP A 98 -0.09 22.58 1.02
CA ASP A 98 -0.44 23.24 2.28
C ASP A 98 -0.95 24.67 2.05
N ARG A 99 -0.27 25.43 1.17
CA ARG A 99 -0.69 26.77 0.77
C ARG A 99 -2.05 26.75 0.04
N LEU A 100 -2.26 25.76 -0.84
CA LEU A 100 -3.56 25.58 -1.52
C LEU A 100 -4.68 25.20 -0.54
N ALA A 101 -4.36 24.48 0.54
CA ALA A 101 -5.32 24.08 1.55
C ALA A 101 -5.69 25.21 2.51
N GLU A 102 -4.79 26.14 2.79
CA GLU A 102 -4.92 27.18 3.80
C GLU A 102 -6.26 27.94 3.76
N PRO A 103 -6.75 28.43 2.60
CA PRO A 103 -8.05 29.12 2.52
C PRO A 103 -9.26 28.24 2.91
N HIS A 104 -9.06 26.93 2.91
CA HIS A 104 -10.11 25.94 3.19
C HIS A 104 -9.99 25.34 4.61
N MET A 105 -8.94 25.70 5.34
CA MET A 105 -8.69 25.27 6.72
C MET A 105 -9.41 26.16 7.73
N VAL A 106 -10.66 26.50 7.44
CA VAL A 106 -11.48 27.36 8.27
C VAL A 106 -12.59 26.52 8.91
N ARG A 107 -12.73 26.65 10.22
CA ARG A 107 -13.80 26.00 10.96
C ARG A 107 -15.15 26.61 10.55
N PRO A 108 -16.16 25.79 10.26
CA PRO A 108 -17.52 26.28 10.08
C PRO A 108 -17.98 27.06 11.34
N VAL A 109 -18.68 28.17 11.10
CA VAL A 109 -19.23 28.98 12.19
C VAL A 109 -20.22 28.16 13.02
N GLY A 110 -20.16 28.29 14.35
CA GLY A 110 -21.06 27.62 15.27
C GLY A 110 -20.33 26.89 16.40
N ARG A 111 -21.11 26.13 17.17
CA ARG A 111 -20.59 25.34 18.30
C ARG A 111 -19.64 24.26 17.80
N ARG A 112 -18.57 23.97 18.58
CA ARG A 112 -17.66 22.85 18.30
C ARG A 112 -18.44 21.54 18.21
N PRO A 113 -18.08 20.66 17.27
CA PRO A 113 -18.78 19.39 17.09
C PRO A 113 -18.50 18.44 18.25
N VAL A 114 -19.53 17.75 18.71
CA VAL A 114 -19.42 16.63 19.66
C VAL A 114 -18.96 15.37 18.92
N GLN A 115 -19.28 15.25 17.63
CA GLN A 115 -18.84 14.15 16.77
C GLN A 115 -17.84 14.65 15.72
N PRO A 116 -16.87 13.80 15.30
CA PRO A 116 -15.93 14.17 14.26
C PRO A 116 -16.65 14.60 12.98
N ARG A 117 -16.30 15.75 12.44
CA ARG A 117 -16.81 16.20 11.14
C ARG A 117 -15.69 16.25 10.11
N THR A 118 -16.10 16.04 8.86
CA THR A 118 -15.19 16.05 7.72
C THR A 118 -15.80 16.88 6.60
N TRP A 119 -14.98 17.73 5.98
CA TRP A 119 -15.37 18.41 4.75
C TRP A 119 -14.30 18.29 3.70
N LEU A 120 -14.70 18.46 2.44
CA LEU A 120 -13.89 18.16 1.27
C LEU A 120 -13.84 19.37 0.34
N ARG A 121 -12.68 19.60 -0.28
CA ARG A 121 -12.51 20.60 -1.34
C ARG A 121 -11.78 19.99 -2.52
N GLU A 122 -12.20 20.40 -3.71
CA GLU A 122 -11.50 20.06 -4.94
C GLU A 122 -10.35 21.03 -5.14
N LEU A 123 -9.19 20.47 -5.45
CA LEU A 123 -8.00 21.22 -5.82
C LEU A 123 -7.50 20.71 -7.17
N ARG A 124 -6.93 21.59 -7.98
CA ARG A 124 -6.16 21.23 -9.15
C ARG A 124 -4.69 21.46 -8.82
N TYR A 125 -3.91 20.41 -8.83
CA TYR A 125 -2.51 20.46 -8.43
C TYR A 125 -1.63 19.76 -9.45
N GLN A 126 -0.46 20.33 -9.68
CA GLN A 126 0.60 19.75 -10.49
C GLN A 126 1.90 19.81 -9.68
N ALA A 127 2.50 18.65 -9.43
CA ALA A 127 3.86 18.58 -8.92
C ALA A 127 4.86 18.86 -10.05
N ASP A 128 6.05 19.34 -9.73
CA ASP A 128 7.09 19.63 -10.74
C ASP A 128 7.48 18.40 -11.57
N SER A 129 7.37 17.21 -10.98
CA SER A 129 7.64 15.94 -11.66
C SER A 129 6.48 15.42 -12.51
N TRP A 130 5.32 16.08 -12.52
CA TRP A 130 4.15 15.63 -13.25
C TRP A 130 4.05 16.29 -14.63
N ASP A 131 3.68 15.50 -15.62
CA ASP A 131 3.44 15.93 -17.00
C ASP A 131 2.21 16.87 -17.14
N ARG A 132 1.24 16.75 -16.22
CA ARG A 132 0.00 17.50 -16.23
C ARG A 132 -0.60 17.67 -14.82
N PRO A 133 -1.46 18.68 -14.63
CA PRO A 133 -2.19 18.82 -13.37
C PRO A 133 -3.20 17.69 -13.21
N ARG A 134 -3.32 17.20 -11.97
CA ARG A 134 -4.26 16.14 -11.58
C ARG A 134 -5.28 16.65 -10.58
N ARG A 135 -6.40 15.96 -10.51
CA ARG A 135 -7.46 16.21 -9.54
C ARG A 135 -6.96 15.79 -8.15
N VAL A 136 -6.97 16.72 -7.22
CA VAL A 136 -6.63 16.48 -5.82
C VAL A 136 -7.82 16.86 -4.95
N ILE A 137 -8.12 16.04 -3.95
CA ILE A 137 -9.17 16.29 -2.98
C ILE A 137 -8.50 16.54 -1.64
N LEU A 138 -8.70 17.75 -1.13
CA LEU A 138 -8.38 18.10 0.24
C LEU A 138 -9.47 17.53 1.15
N VAL A 139 -9.06 16.74 2.12
CA VAL A 139 -9.91 16.20 3.19
C VAL A 139 -9.50 16.87 4.49
N VAL A 140 -10.41 17.64 5.07
CA VAL A 140 -10.20 18.29 6.37
C VAL A 140 -11.04 17.58 7.40
N LYS A 141 -10.43 17.30 8.56
CA LYS A 141 -11.08 16.64 9.68
C LYS A 141 -10.99 17.51 10.93
N GLU A 142 -12.06 17.51 11.69
CA GLU A 142 -12.11 18.08 13.01
C GLU A 142 -12.68 17.05 13.97
N ARG A 143 -11.99 16.82 15.08
CA ARG A 143 -12.46 15.97 16.17
C ARG A 143 -12.75 16.81 17.40
N GLU A 144 -13.51 16.24 18.31
CA GLU A 144 -13.74 16.87 19.59
C GLU A 144 -12.39 17.13 20.31
N GLY A 145 -12.19 18.33 20.81
CA GLY A 145 -10.97 18.71 21.52
C GLY A 145 -9.77 19.10 20.66
N ASP A 146 -9.81 18.89 19.35
CA ASP A 146 -8.68 19.25 18.49
C ASP A 146 -8.47 20.78 18.46
N LEU A 147 -7.26 21.23 18.80
CA LEU A 147 -6.85 22.63 18.65
C LEU A 147 -6.66 22.99 17.18
N LEU A 148 -6.04 22.10 16.42
CA LEU A 148 -5.77 22.26 15.01
C LEU A 148 -6.64 21.31 14.17
N LEU A 149 -6.96 21.73 12.97
CA LEU A 149 -7.62 20.89 11.98
C LEU A 149 -6.61 19.90 11.38
N ASP A 150 -6.98 18.63 11.31
CA ASP A 150 -6.21 17.62 10.59
C ASP A 150 -6.57 17.66 9.10
N ARG A 151 -5.59 17.41 8.23
CA ARG A 151 -5.79 17.38 6.78
C ARG A 151 -4.96 16.31 6.10
N PHE A 152 -5.49 15.84 4.98
CA PHE A 152 -4.72 15.03 4.03
C PHE A 152 -5.25 15.24 2.61
N PHE A 153 -4.49 14.78 1.64
CA PHE A 153 -4.79 14.95 0.22
C PHE A 153 -4.96 13.60 -0.45
N LEU A 154 -5.94 13.51 -1.34
CA LEU A 154 -6.12 12.39 -2.24
C LEU A 154 -5.88 12.86 -3.67
N VAL A 155 -5.13 12.09 -4.45
CA VAL A 155 -4.98 12.29 -5.89
C VAL A 155 -5.74 11.20 -6.63
N THR A 156 -6.39 11.55 -7.73
CA THR A 156 -7.17 10.62 -8.53
C THR A 156 -7.19 11.01 -10.01
N SER A 157 -7.30 10.01 -10.89
CA SER A 157 -7.59 10.19 -12.32
C SER A 157 -9.07 10.35 -12.61
N LEU A 158 -9.94 9.92 -11.68
CA LEU A 158 -11.38 9.98 -11.81
C LEU A 158 -11.87 11.42 -11.96
N SER A 159 -12.58 11.72 -13.05
CA SER A 159 -13.21 13.01 -13.23
C SER A 159 -14.35 13.22 -12.22
N TRP A 160 -14.71 14.47 -11.96
CA TRP A 160 -15.84 14.81 -11.09
C TRP A 160 -17.20 14.34 -11.67
N THR A 161 -17.27 14.11 -12.98
CA THR A 161 -18.44 13.52 -13.66
C THR A 161 -18.58 12.03 -13.45
N LYS A 162 -17.46 11.32 -13.23
CA LYS A 162 -17.44 9.88 -12.93
C LYS A 162 -17.70 9.62 -11.45
N LEU A 163 -17.07 10.39 -10.57
CA LEU A 163 -17.15 10.16 -9.14
C LEU A 163 -17.03 11.47 -8.36
N LEU A 164 -17.99 11.73 -7.47
CA LEU A 164 -17.98 12.91 -6.62
C LEU A 164 -16.89 12.79 -5.52
N ARG A 165 -16.43 13.93 -4.98
CA ARG A 165 -15.36 13.97 -3.99
C ARG A 165 -15.60 13.10 -2.74
N HIS A 166 -16.83 12.99 -2.28
CA HIS A 166 -17.15 12.16 -1.12
C HIS A 166 -17.11 10.66 -1.45
N GLU A 167 -17.45 10.28 -2.67
CA GLU A 167 -17.34 8.91 -3.16
C GLU A 167 -15.88 8.51 -3.33
N VAL A 168 -15.02 9.41 -3.87
CA VAL A 168 -13.57 9.17 -3.92
C VAL A 168 -12.99 8.92 -2.52
N LEU A 169 -13.42 9.69 -1.52
CA LEU A 169 -13.01 9.47 -0.14
C LEU A 169 -13.53 8.11 0.40
N ALA A 170 -14.78 7.75 0.08
CA ALA A 170 -15.34 6.45 0.47
C ALA A 170 -14.53 5.30 -0.15
N HIS A 171 -14.26 5.36 -1.44
CA HIS A 171 -13.41 4.38 -2.15
C HIS A 171 -12.00 4.30 -1.55
N TYR A 172 -11.39 5.43 -1.19
CA TYR A 172 -10.09 5.42 -0.54
C TYR A 172 -10.15 4.74 0.84
N ARG A 173 -11.19 4.99 1.62
CA ARG A 173 -11.36 4.39 2.97
C ARG A 173 -11.49 2.87 2.94
N GLU A 174 -12.03 2.30 1.87
CA GLU A 174 -12.08 0.85 1.65
C GLU A 174 -10.67 0.19 1.67
N ARG A 175 -9.59 0.98 1.52
CA ARG A 175 -8.21 0.51 1.69
C ARG A 175 -7.98 -0.09 3.09
N GLY A 176 -8.68 0.39 4.11
CA GLY A 176 -8.57 -0.14 5.47
C GLY A 176 -8.86 -1.65 5.58
N LYS A 177 -9.67 -2.21 4.66
CA LYS A 177 -9.91 -3.64 4.61
C LYS A 177 -8.63 -4.43 4.26
N ALA A 178 -7.82 -3.91 3.35
CA ALA A 178 -6.54 -4.52 2.99
C ALA A 178 -5.55 -4.52 4.18
N GLU A 179 -5.60 -3.50 5.03
CA GLU A 179 -4.78 -3.46 6.25
C GLU A 179 -5.13 -4.59 7.22
N GLY A 180 -6.43 -4.92 7.37
CA GLY A 180 -6.87 -6.08 8.15
C GLY A 180 -6.31 -7.39 7.61
N HIS A 181 -6.36 -7.61 6.30
CA HIS A 181 -5.80 -8.81 5.65
C HIS A 181 -4.28 -8.89 5.81
N MET A 182 -3.58 -7.75 5.68
CA MET A 182 -2.13 -7.69 5.89
C MET A 182 -1.75 -7.89 7.37
N GLY A 183 -2.55 -7.38 8.31
CA GLY A 183 -2.39 -7.63 9.75
C GLY A 183 -2.50 -9.12 10.05
N GLU A 184 -3.52 -9.77 9.52
CA GLU A 184 -3.70 -11.21 9.68
C GLU A 184 -2.53 -12.04 9.11
N LEU A 185 -2.03 -11.70 7.91
CA LEU A 185 -0.84 -12.34 7.35
C LEU A 185 0.39 -12.17 8.27
N LYS A 186 0.57 -10.98 8.85
CA LYS A 186 1.71 -10.68 9.73
C LYS A 186 1.60 -11.36 11.09
N ASP A 187 0.42 -11.29 11.70
CA ASP A 187 0.23 -11.64 13.11
C ASP A 187 -0.14 -13.10 13.30
N VAL A 188 -0.95 -13.65 12.38
CA VAL A 188 -1.44 -15.05 12.50
C VAL A 188 -0.49 -16.01 11.80
N LEU A 189 -0.11 -15.74 10.55
CA LEU A 189 0.78 -16.61 9.81
C LEU A 189 2.25 -16.33 10.09
N ALA A 190 2.58 -15.13 10.55
CA ALA A 190 3.89 -14.68 11.02
C ALA A 190 5.05 -15.32 10.23
N PRO A 191 5.20 -15.06 8.91
CA PRO A 191 6.16 -15.77 8.08
C PRO A 191 7.57 -15.62 8.65
N ALA A 192 8.17 -16.73 9.06
CA ALA A 192 9.51 -16.75 9.64
C ALA A 192 10.57 -16.52 8.56
N LEU A 193 10.84 -15.23 8.23
CA LEU A 193 11.82 -14.80 7.24
C LEU A 193 13.25 -14.88 7.83
N SER A 194 13.65 -16.08 8.29
CA SER A 194 14.85 -16.31 9.10
C SER A 194 16.02 -16.94 8.35
N SER A 195 15.91 -17.16 7.04
CA SER A 195 17.00 -17.72 6.26
C SER A 195 18.24 -16.82 6.29
N SER A 196 19.40 -17.41 6.44
CA SER A 196 20.68 -16.70 6.46
C SER A 196 21.72 -17.46 5.64
N ASN A 197 22.73 -16.76 5.11
CA ASN A 197 23.83 -17.36 4.36
C ASN A 197 24.82 -18.15 5.26
N ARG A 198 24.62 -18.15 6.57
CA ARG A 198 25.44 -18.96 7.47
C ARG A 198 25.05 -20.42 7.31
N ALA A 199 26.03 -21.24 6.93
CA ALA A 199 25.89 -22.68 7.03
C ALA A 199 25.49 -23.02 8.47
N LYS A 200 24.38 -23.73 8.65
CA LYS A 200 24.04 -24.32 9.97
C LYS A 200 24.98 -25.48 10.23
N SER A 201 26.23 -25.18 10.57
CA SER A 201 27.24 -26.16 10.88
C SER A 201 27.47 -26.19 12.36
N HIS A 202 26.92 -27.13 13.04
CA HIS A 202 27.45 -27.77 14.22
C HIS A 202 26.48 -28.84 14.70
N LEU A 203 26.29 -29.86 13.87
CA LEU A 203 25.86 -31.11 14.38
C LEU A 203 27.15 -31.83 14.87
N ARG A 204 27.35 -31.84 16.21
CA ARG A 204 28.40 -32.64 16.91
C ARG A 204 29.87 -32.31 16.56
N GLY A 205 30.25 -31.04 16.53
CA GLY A 205 31.66 -30.65 16.47
C GLY A 205 32.41 -31.00 15.18
N LYS A 206 31.73 -31.45 14.12
CA LYS A 206 32.34 -31.69 12.82
C LYS A 206 31.94 -30.59 11.86
N THR A 207 32.90 -29.84 11.36
CA THR A 207 32.70 -28.88 10.24
C THR A 207 32.41 -29.70 8.99
N LEU A 208 31.14 -29.82 8.63
CA LEU A 208 30.74 -30.31 7.31
C LEU A 208 31.14 -29.24 6.30
N LYS A 209 32.20 -29.50 5.52
CA LYS A 209 32.45 -28.72 4.29
C LYS A 209 31.28 -28.96 3.37
N SER A 210 30.34 -28.01 3.36
CA SER A 210 29.16 -28.08 2.51
C SER A 210 29.58 -28.06 1.03
N ARG A 211 29.30 -29.14 0.32
CA ARG A 211 29.34 -29.19 -1.16
C ARG A 211 28.09 -28.60 -1.80
N THR A 212 27.14 -28.08 -1.00
CA THR A 212 25.94 -27.47 -1.51
C THR A 212 26.27 -26.08 -2.05
N PRO A 213 25.72 -25.70 -3.22
CA PRO A 213 25.80 -24.34 -3.73
C PRO A 213 25.34 -23.33 -2.67
N ALA A 214 25.96 -22.17 -2.65
CA ALA A 214 25.54 -21.11 -1.75
C ALA A 214 24.04 -20.85 -1.95
N ILE A 215 23.23 -21.13 -0.92
CA ILE A 215 21.80 -20.90 -0.97
C ILE A 215 21.58 -19.38 -0.90
N ASP A 216 20.86 -18.83 -1.86
CA ASP A 216 20.40 -17.45 -1.78
C ASP A 216 19.34 -17.36 -0.67
N ALA A 217 19.79 -16.93 0.51
CA ALA A 217 18.92 -16.81 1.67
C ALA A 217 17.83 -15.73 1.50
N PHE A 218 18.03 -14.74 0.63
CA PHE A 218 16.99 -13.76 0.31
C PHE A 218 15.88 -14.40 -0.51
N ALA A 219 16.22 -15.14 -1.56
CA ALA A 219 15.25 -15.91 -2.35
C ALA A 219 14.52 -16.95 -1.48
N CYS A 220 15.21 -17.63 -0.54
CA CYS A 220 14.54 -18.51 0.42
C CYS A 220 13.53 -17.80 1.30
N ASN A 221 13.80 -16.57 1.73
CA ASN A 221 12.86 -15.77 2.51
C ASN A 221 11.69 -15.30 1.65
N GLU A 222 11.91 -14.98 0.38
CA GLU A 222 10.82 -14.66 -0.55
C GLU A 222 9.90 -15.86 -0.77
N VAL A 223 10.43 -17.05 -0.95
CA VAL A 223 9.64 -18.29 -1.04
C VAL A 223 8.82 -18.51 0.24
N ARG A 224 9.41 -18.27 1.42
CA ARG A 224 8.66 -18.37 2.70
C ARG A 224 7.52 -17.37 2.78
N LEU A 225 7.72 -16.13 2.31
CA LEU A 225 6.66 -15.14 2.21
C LEU A 225 5.54 -15.62 1.28
N LEU A 226 5.88 -16.14 0.11
CA LEU A 226 4.92 -16.65 -0.87
C LEU A 226 4.13 -17.85 -0.33
N ILE A 227 4.77 -18.77 0.39
CA ILE A 227 4.10 -19.88 1.06
C ILE A 227 3.12 -19.36 2.12
N ALA A 228 3.50 -18.36 2.91
CA ALA A 228 2.60 -17.76 3.90
C ALA A 228 1.40 -17.07 3.22
N CYS A 229 1.62 -16.37 2.10
CA CYS A 229 0.54 -15.78 1.31
C CYS A 229 -0.40 -16.85 0.74
N LEU A 230 0.14 -17.98 0.26
CA LEU A 230 -0.66 -19.11 -0.21
C LEU A 230 -1.50 -19.73 0.91
N ALA A 231 -0.89 -19.95 2.08
CA ALA A 231 -1.60 -20.45 3.26
C ALA A 231 -2.73 -19.49 3.68
N TYR A 232 -2.45 -18.18 3.69
CA TYR A 232 -3.47 -17.15 3.91
C TYR A 232 -4.62 -17.29 2.91
N GLN A 233 -4.30 -17.40 1.63
CA GLN A 233 -5.29 -17.50 0.55
C GLN A 233 -6.20 -18.70 0.74
N VAL A 234 -5.67 -19.88 1.07
CA VAL A 234 -6.46 -21.08 1.35
C VAL A 234 -7.40 -20.86 2.53
N MET A 235 -6.91 -20.31 3.63
CA MET A 235 -7.74 -19.99 4.82
C MET A 235 -8.81 -18.94 4.49
N HIS A 236 -8.47 -17.94 3.70
CA HIS A 236 -9.39 -16.88 3.28
C HIS A 236 -10.53 -17.43 2.43
N ILE A 237 -10.23 -18.28 1.47
CA ILE A 237 -11.24 -18.97 0.61
C ILE A 237 -12.16 -19.82 1.50
N ALA A 238 -11.60 -20.61 2.41
CA ALA A 238 -12.39 -21.46 3.32
C ALA A 238 -13.37 -20.64 4.17
N ARG A 239 -12.90 -19.50 4.76
CA ARG A 239 -13.77 -18.61 5.56
C ARG A 239 -14.89 -18.00 4.71
N ARG A 240 -14.58 -17.58 3.49
CA ARG A 240 -15.60 -17.03 2.57
C ARG A 240 -16.63 -18.08 2.17
N ALA A 241 -16.23 -19.33 2.02
CA ALA A 241 -17.15 -20.42 1.76
C ALA A 241 -18.08 -20.68 2.97
N MET A 242 -17.52 -20.74 4.19
CA MET A 242 -18.30 -20.90 5.43
C MET A 242 -19.27 -19.75 5.70
N ALA A 243 -18.89 -18.52 5.37
CA ALA A 243 -19.75 -17.34 5.58
C ALA A 243 -20.95 -17.28 4.61
N LYS A 244 -20.97 -18.09 3.56
CA LYS A 244 -22.07 -18.19 2.58
C LYS A 244 -23.00 -19.37 2.84
N ALA A 245 -22.59 -20.31 3.70
CA ALA A 245 -23.38 -21.45 4.14
C ALA A 245 -24.23 -21.11 5.34
#